data_3b81cab738acb45043cc3e2281ab4400
#
_entry.id   3b81cab738acb45043cc3e2281ab4400
#
_cell.length_a   1.000
_cell.length_b   1.000
_cell.length_c   1.000
_cell.angle_alpha   90.00
_cell.angle_beta   90.00
_cell.angle_gamma   90.00
#
_symmetry.space_group_name_H-M   'P 1'
#
loop_
_entity.id
_entity.type
_entity.pdbx_description
1 polymer ?
#
loop_
_entity_poly.entity_id
_entity_poly.type
_entity_poly.pdbx_seq_one_letter_code
_entity_poly.pdbx_strand_id
1 'polypeptide(L)'
;MYITDNYDVVVIGAGHAGVEAALAAARLGGRTLLATLSLDNIALMPCNPSVGGPAKGHLVREIDALGGQMGLTADEACIQMRLLNTGKGYAVHALRAQADKPFYHTLMKQVVENQENLDVKQLMIDRLLVENGAVVGVEAETGEVFEAKCVILATGTYLRGRIVYGQVNYESGPNGLRSANKLSSSLLEHGVELMRFKTGTPARIDARSLDYSRMEAQYGDEQVRNFSFMSTITERKQIPCWLTYTNADTHKIIRDNLHLSGMFNGMIEGVGPRYCPSIEAKIVRFADKERHQLFVEPEGLRTNEMYVQGMSSSLPAHVQLQFMQTIPGLENCRMMRAGYAIDYDCLDPLQLQRTLEHKAISGLFSAGQANGTSGYEEAAAQGLLAGVNAMQKIRSKEPLILSRSEGYLGVLIDDLVTKGTNEPYRMMTSRAEYRLLLRQDNADLRLTEKGRAVGLVNDVRYEAFTAKRSLLERTLQNLSSTHLPPNAEVLAKLAELGTAPIRSGMSLLDLLRRPEMTYEKLQQAFEVPELPEVVAEQVEIFAKYEGYINKQKQEVEKALKLENKKIPADIDYLSIKELSSEAAEKLAKVKPASIGQASRISGVSPADVSVLMIALEVMRRKEYES
;
A
#
# COMPACT_ATOMS: atom_id res chain seq x y z
N MET A 1 -9.94 -21.84 30.74
CA MET A 1 -8.88 -20.90 30.32
C MET A 1 -7.55 -21.40 30.92
N TYR A 2 -6.58 -21.69 30.12
CA TYR A 2 -5.25 -22.09 30.57
C TYR A 2 -4.19 -21.40 29.69
N ILE A 3 -3.11 -20.89 30.32
CA ILE A 3 -2.00 -20.28 29.63
C ILE A 3 -1.25 -21.36 28.87
N THR A 4 -1.17 -21.22 27.54
CA THR A 4 -0.50 -22.19 26.67
C THR A 4 0.95 -21.78 26.42
N ASP A 5 1.18 -20.50 26.19
CA ASP A 5 2.50 -19.96 25.85
C ASP A 5 2.52 -18.42 25.99
N ASN A 6 3.71 -17.83 25.95
CA ASN A 6 3.90 -16.39 26.03
C ASN A 6 4.74 -15.87 24.84
N TYR A 7 4.42 -14.70 24.36
CA TYR A 7 5.06 -14.05 23.22
C TYR A 7 5.36 -12.57 23.51
N ASP A 8 6.28 -12.01 22.79
CA ASP A 8 6.45 -10.56 22.76
C ASP A 8 5.34 -9.91 21.93
N VAL A 9 5.04 -10.52 20.77
CA VAL A 9 4.03 -10.03 19.83
C VAL A 9 3.14 -11.17 19.37
N VAL A 10 1.82 -10.97 19.41
CA VAL A 10 0.83 -11.83 18.75
C VAL A 10 0.22 -11.07 17.58
N VAL A 11 0.27 -11.67 16.38
CA VAL A 11 -0.32 -11.11 15.15
C VAL A 11 -1.55 -11.95 14.78
N ILE A 12 -2.71 -11.32 14.66
CA ILE A 12 -3.98 -11.99 14.36
C ILE A 12 -4.31 -11.79 12.88
N GLY A 13 -4.15 -12.85 12.09
CA GLY A 13 -4.38 -12.89 10.65
C GLY A 13 -3.10 -12.88 9.85
N ALA A 14 -2.97 -13.82 8.90
CA ALA A 14 -1.80 -14.01 8.03
C ALA A 14 -2.04 -13.50 6.59
N GLY A 15 -2.81 -12.41 6.41
CA GLY A 15 -2.84 -11.64 5.17
C GLY A 15 -1.55 -10.82 5.00
N HIS A 16 -1.49 -9.97 3.97
CA HIS A 16 -0.29 -9.18 3.68
C HIS A 16 0.16 -8.30 4.86
N ALA A 17 -0.80 -7.73 5.61
CA ALA A 17 -0.48 -6.96 6.82
C ALA A 17 0.13 -7.85 7.91
N GLY A 18 -0.50 -9.00 8.19
CA GLY A 18 -0.04 -9.88 9.26
C GLY A 18 1.31 -10.51 8.96
N VAL A 19 1.56 -10.91 7.72
CA VAL A 19 2.85 -11.47 7.30
C VAL A 19 3.98 -10.44 7.47
N GLU A 20 3.81 -9.22 6.96
CA GLU A 20 4.85 -8.18 7.11
C GLU A 20 5.04 -7.78 8.58
N ALA A 21 3.96 -7.72 9.38
CA ALA A 21 4.05 -7.42 10.81
C ALA A 21 4.81 -8.50 11.58
N ALA A 22 4.48 -9.77 11.34
CA ALA A 22 5.11 -10.91 12.01
C ALA A 22 6.58 -11.05 11.62
N LEU A 23 6.90 -10.93 10.32
CA LEU A 23 8.28 -10.94 9.85
C LEU A 23 9.10 -9.79 10.43
N ALA A 24 8.54 -8.57 10.48
CA ALA A 24 9.22 -7.41 11.05
C ALA A 24 9.51 -7.62 12.55
N ALA A 25 8.52 -8.08 13.33
CA ALA A 25 8.69 -8.33 14.76
C ALA A 25 9.72 -9.45 15.03
N ALA A 26 9.64 -10.56 14.30
CA ALA A 26 10.54 -11.70 14.47
C ALA A 26 11.99 -11.38 14.03
N ARG A 27 12.17 -10.69 12.89
CA ARG A 27 13.48 -10.21 12.41
C ARG A 27 14.14 -9.24 13.37
N LEU A 28 13.36 -8.49 14.11
CA LEU A 28 13.82 -7.66 15.20
C LEU A 28 14.04 -8.44 16.51
N GLY A 29 13.98 -9.77 16.50
CA GLY A 29 14.29 -10.65 17.63
C GLY A 29 13.16 -10.77 18.66
N GLY A 30 11.93 -10.37 18.33
CA GLY A 30 10.74 -10.58 19.17
C GLY A 30 10.20 -12.01 19.01
N ARG A 31 9.95 -12.70 20.12
CA ARG A 31 9.23 -13.97 20.07
C ARG A 31 7.80 -13.69 19.61
N THR A 32 7.46 -14.13 18.40
CA THR A 32 6.25 -13.71 17.68
C THR A 32 5.36 -14.91 17.38
N LEU A 33 4.05 -14.78 17.61
CA LEU A 33 3.02 -15.71 17.15
C LEU A 33 2.26 -15.09 15.97
N LEU A 34 2.19 -15.80 14.85
CA LEU A 34 1.28 -15.49 13.74
C LEU A 34 0.10 -16.48 13.79
N ALA A 35 -1.06 -16.01 14.26
CA ALA A 35 -2.30 -16.76 14.30
C ALA A 35 -3.09 -16.59 13.01
N THR A 36 -3.47 -17.66 12.34
CA THR A 36 -4.22 -17.63 11.08
C THR A 36 -5.37 -18.65 11.08
N LEU A 37 -6.43 -18.37 10.33
CA LEU A 37 -7.56 -19.30 10.16
C LEU A 37 -7.20 -20.52 9.33
N SER A 38 -6.19 -20.44 8.49
CA SER A 38 -5.71 -21.53 7.65
C SER A 38 -4.27 -21.29 7.22
N LEU A 39 -3.41 -22.27 7.43
CA LEU A 39 -2.03 -22.28 6.94
C LEU A 39 -1.94 -22.30 5.40
N ASP A 40 -3.00 -22.75 4.73
CA ASP A 40 -3.07 -22.82 3.27
C ASP A 40 -3.55 -21.52 2.63
N ASN A 41 -3.73 -20.46 3.44
CA ASN A 41 -4.18 -19.15 2.97
C ASN A 41 -3.27 -17.99 3.44
N ILE A 42 -2.03 -18.27 3.83
CA ILE A 42 -1.02 -17.24 4.17
C ILE A 42 -0.77 -16.34 2.97
N ALA A 43 -0.81 -15.03 3.15
CA ALA A 43 -0.67 -14.02 2.09
C ALA A 43 -1.61 -14.25 0.88
N LEU A 44 -2.81 -14.76 1.15
CA LEU A 44 -3.82 -14.99 0.12
C LEU A 44 -4.13 -13.70 -0.64
N MET A 45 -4.25 -13.83 -1.96
CA MET A 45 -4.75 -12.79 -2.86
C MET A 45 -6.22 -13.07 -3.24
N PRO A 46 -7.23 -12.73 -2.42
CA PRO A 46 -8.62 -13.10 -2.68
C PRO A 46 -9.25 -12.33 -3.83
N CYS A 47 -8.67 -11.21 -4.23
CA CYS A 47 -9.12 -10.39 -5.35
C CYS A 47 -8.17 -10.54 -6.55
N ASN A 48 -7.65 -9.45 -7.10
CA ASN A 48 -6.82 -9.43 -8.30
C ASN A 48 -5.47 -10.16 -8.11
N PRO A 49 -4.98 -10.83 -9.17
CA PRO A 49 -3.68 -11.52 -9.18
C PRO A 49 -2.53 -10.56 -9.49
N SER A 50 -2.48 -9.39 -8.87
CA SER A 50 -1.46 -8.40 -9.18
C SER A 50 -0.98 -7.62 -7.95
N VAL A 51 0.29 -7.21 -8.00
CA VAL A 51 0.97 -6.36 -7.02
C VAL A 51 1.46 -5.09 -7.71
N GLY A 52 1.31 -3.94 -7.06
CA GLY A 52 1.77 -2.66 -7.58
C GLY A 52 0.74 -1.90 -8.41
N GLY A 53 1.23 -1.05 -9.32
CA GLY A 53 0.46 -0.05 -10.04
C GLY A 53 0.60 1.35 -9.42
N PRO A 54 -0.12 2.38 -9.95
CA PRO A 54 0.04 3.76 -9.51
C PRO A 54 -0.13 3.94 -8.00
N ALA A 55 0.83 4.57 -7.34
CA ALA A 55 1.02 4.70 -5.90
C ALA A 55 1.32 3.40 -5.15
N LYS A 56 0.81 2.26 -5.61
CA LYS A 56 0.98 0.95 -4.97
C LYS A 56 2.38 0.38 -5.22
N GLY A 57 2.92 0.49 -6.45
CA GLY A 57 4.31 0.15 -6.73
C GLY A 57 5.29 0.98 -5.90
N HIS A 58 4.94 2.23 -5.55
CA HIS A 58 5.70 3.06 -4.64
C HIS A 58 5.73 2.44 -3.23
N LEU A 59 4.56 2.02 -2.70
CA LEU A 59 4.48 1.33 -1.40
C LEU A 59 5.30 0.05 -1.37
N VAL A 60 5.24 -0.80 -2.42
CA VAL A 60 6.04 -2.03 -2.49
C VAL A 60 7.53 -1.74 -2.42
N ARG A 61 8.00 -0.73 -3.16
CA ARG A 61 9.39 -0.28 -3.13
C ARG A 61 9.80 0.30 -1.77
N GLU A 62 8.90 1.00 -1.10
CA GLU A 62 9.12 1.54 0.25
C GLU A 62 9.17 0.44 1.31
N ILE A 63 8.28 -0.56 1.21
CA ILE A 63 8.32 -1.78 2.04
C ILE A 63 9.66 -2.49 1.87
N ASP A 64 10.09 -2.71 0.63
CA ASP A 64 11.38 -3.35 0.33
C ASP A 64 12.57 -2.54 0.88
N ALA A 65 12.59 -1.23 0.67
CA ALA A 65 13.65 -0.35 1.17
C ALA A 65 13.81 -0.38 2.70
N LEU A 66 12.71 -0.58 3.43
CA LEU A 66 12.68 -0.74 4.88
C LEU A 66 13.07 -2.15 5.36
N GLY A 67 13.20 -3.12 4.46
CA GLY A 67 13.56 -4.51 4.79
C GLY A 67 12.38 -5.49 4.79
N GLY A 68 11.23 -5.12 4.20
CA GLY A 68 10.06 -5.98 4.08
C GLY A 68 10.20 -7.08 3.02
N GLN A 69 9.17 -7.92 2.89
CA GLN A 69 9.20 -9.17 2.12
C GLN A 69 8.42 -9.09 0.80
N MET A 70 7.36 -8.29 0.72
CA MET A 70 6.41 -8.29 -0.40
C MET A 70 7.08 -8.12 -1.76
N GLY A 71 8.07 -7.21 -1.88
CA GLY A 71 8.78 -6.94 -3.12
C GLY A 71 9.54 -8.16 -3.65
N LEU A 72 10.29 -8.83 -2.79
CA LEU A 72 11.03 -10.05 -3.12
C LEU A 72 10.10 -11.17 -3.60
N THR A 73 9.04 -11.45 -2.83
CA THR A 73 8.08 -12.50 -3.18
C THR A 73 7.30 -12.17 -4.46
N ALA A 74 6.98 -10.89 -4.68
CA ALA A 74 6.31 -10.45 -5.91
C ALA A 74 7.20 -10.60 -7.15
N ASP A 75 8.50 -10.36 -7.03
CA ASP A 75 9.45 -10.55 -8.13
C ASP A 75 9.57 -12.01 -8.54
N GLU A 76 9.69 -12.92 -7.57
CA GLU A 76 9.79 -14.37 -7.80
C GLU A 76 8.50 -14.96 -8.40
N ALA A 77 7.33 -14.51 -7.92
CA ALA A 77 6.03 -15.00 -8.40
C ALA A 77 5.52 -14.25 -9.64
N CYS A 78 6.28 -13.31 -10.18
CA CYS A 78 5.85 -12.47 -11.29
C CYS A 78 5.78 -13.25 -12.60
N ILE A 79 4.61 -13.23 -13.25
CA ILE A 79 4.36 -13.81 -14.57
C ILE A 79 4.19 -12.75 -15.68
N GLN A 80 4.10 -11.48 -15.31
CA GLN A 80 4.17 -10.34 -16.21
C GLN A 80 4.52 -9.08 -15.43
N MET A 81 5.43 -8.25 -15.94
CA MET A 81 5.80 -6.96 -15.36
C MET A 81 5.56 -5.83 -16.36
N ARG A 82 4.99 -4.73 -15.88
CA ARG A 82 4.82 -3.49 -16.66
C ARG A 82 5.19 -2.27 -15.85
N LEU A 83 5.83 -1.30 -16.48
CA LEU A 83 6.00 0.05 -15.96
C LEU A 83 4.84 0.92 -16.46
N LEU A 84 3.99 1.34 -15.57
CA LEU A 84 2.81 2.17 -15.89
C LEU A 84 3.12 3.65 -15.85
N ASN A 85 2.33 4.46 -16.56
CA ASN A 85 2.43 5.93 -16.63
C ASN A 85 3.73 6.47 -17.26
N THR A 86 4.41 5.70 -18.10
CA THR A 86 5.66 6.10 -18.77
C THR A 86 5.55 7.42 -19.55
N GLY A 87 4.38 7.72 -20.10
CA GLY A 87 4.11 9.01 -20.78
C GLY A 87 3.85 10.21 -19.85
N LYS A 88 3.91 10.06 -18.51
CA LYS A 88 3.57 11.12 -17.54
C LYS A 88 4.75 11.61 -16.71
N GLY A 89 5.95 11.16 -16.98
CA GLY A 89 7.15 11.50 -16.23
C GLY A 89 7.34 10.68 -14.93
N TYR A 90 8.57 10.68 -14.44
CA TYR A 90 9.07 9.80 -13.38
C TYR A 90 8.32 9.87 -12.05
N ALA A 91 7.72 11.01 -11.72
CA ALA A 91 7.01 11.21 -10.45
C ALA A 91 5.81 10.25 -10.24
N VAL A 92 5.31 9.63 -11.31
CA VAL A 92 4.15 8.73 -11.28
C VAL A 92 4.38 7.40 -12.01
N HIS A 93 5.60 7.14 -12.47
CA HIS A 93 5.99 5.82 -12.97
C HIS A 93 5.74 4.80 -11.87
N ALA A 94 5.14 3.67 -12.21
CA ALA A 94 4.80 2.65 -11.22
C ALA A 94 4.88 1.25 -11.81
N LEU A 95 5.64 0.36 -11.19
CA LEU A 95 5.68 -1.05 -11.53
C LEU A 95 4.37 -1.73 -11.15
N ARG A 96 3.93 -2.64 -12.00
CA ARG A 96 2.83 -3.57 -11.74
C ARG A 96 3.23 -4.96 -12.20
N ALA A 97 3.23 -5.91 -11.27
CA ALA A 97 3.42 -7.33 -11.53
C ALA A 97 2.07 -8.04 -11.56
N GLN A 98 1.87 -8.85 -12.58
CA GLN A 98 0.91 -9.93 -12.54
C GLN A 98 1.57 -11.11 -11.83
N ALA A 99 0.92 -11.68 -10.83
CA ALA A 99 1.48 -12.73 -10.00
C ALA A 99 0.82 -14.09 -10.24
N ASP A 100 1.61 -15.15 -10.21
CA ASP A 100 1.13 -16.50 -9.99
C ASP A 100 0.71 -16.63 -8.53
N LYS A 101 -0.59 -16.54 -8.24
CA LYS A 101 -1.12 -16.51 -6.87
C LYS A 101 -0.76 -17.75 -6.05
N PRO A 102 -0.96 -18.99 -6.55
CA PRO A 102 -0.55 -20.18 -5.83
C PRO A 102 0.95 -20.19 -5.49
N PHE A 103 1.78 -19.74 -6.42
CA PHE A 103 3.22 -19.68 -6.20
C PHE A 103 3.61 -18.57 -5.23
N TYR A 104 3.00 -17.38 -5.33
CA TYR A 104 3.19 -16.29 -4.36
C TYR A 104 2.86 -16.72 -2.93
N HIS A 105 1.71 -17.40 -2.75
CA HIS A 105 1.32 -17.97 -1.47
C HIS A 105 2.35 -18.98 -0.96
N THR A 106 2.79 -19.91 -1.83
CA THR A 106 3.77 -20.96 -1.45
C THR A 106 5.08 -20.34 -0.98
N LEU A 107 5.60 -19.36 -1.72
CA LEU A 107 6.83 -18.65 -1.36
C LEU A 107 6.68 -17.93 -0.02
N MET A 108 5.58 -17.20 0.16
CA MET A 108 5.34 -16.44 1.39
C MET A 108 5.16 -17.36 2.59
N LYS A 109 4.46 -18.48 2.41
CA LYS A 109 4.33 -19.54 3.45
C LYS A 109 5.70 -20.06 3.86
N GLN A 110 6.57 -20.38 2.90
CA GLN A 110 7.95 -20.83 3.17
C GLN A 110 8.74 -19.78 3.95
N VAL A 111 8.60 -18.51 3.59
CA VAL A 111 9.31 -17.42 4.28
C VAL A 111 8.89 -17.33 5.75
N VAL A 112 7.59 -17.35 6.06
CA VAL A 112 7.13 -17.24 7.46
C VAL A 112 7.40 -18.51 8.28
N GLU A 113 7.31 -19.69 7.68
CA GLU A 113 7.58 -20.96 8.36
C GLU A 113 9.07 -21.16 8.69
N ASN A 114 9.98 -20.57 7.91
CA ASN A 114 11.42 -20.65 8.14
C ASN A 114 11.99 -19.44 8.90
N GLN A 115 11.14 -18.47 9.28
CA GLN A 115 11.62 -17.29 9.99
C GLN A 115 11.92 -17.64 11.46
N GLU A 116 13.14 -17.39 11.89
CA GLU A 116 13.51 -17.49 13.31
C GLU A 116 12.66 -16.55 14.18
N ASN A 117 12.40 -16.96 15.42
CA ASN A 117 11.54 -16.26 16.39
C ASN A 117 10.07 -16.11 15.97
N LEU A 118 9.60 -16.86 14.98
CA LEU A 118 8.22 -16.81 14.49
C LEU A 118 7.55 -18.19 14.57
N ASP A 119 6.55 -18.30 15.44
CA ASP A 119 5.65 -19.44 15.48
C ASP A 119 4.41 -19.15 14.63
N VAL A 120 4.05 -20.06 13.73
CA VAL A 120 2.85 -19.94 12.90
C VAL A 120 1.85 -21.00 13.32
N LYS A 121 0.64 -20.59 13.74
CA LYS A 121 -0.39 -21.51 14.22
C LYS A 121 -1.74 -21.29 13.54
N GLN A 122 -2.41 -22.36 13.19
CA GLN A 122 -3.80 -22.31 12.75
C GLN A 122 -4.74 -22.19 13.95
N LEU A 123 -5.20 -20.97 14.20
CA LEU A 123 -6.01 -20.61 15.37
C LEU A 123 -7.09 -19.57 14.96
N MET A 124 -8.29 -19.74 15.47
CA MET A 124 -9.31 -18.69 15.54
C MET A 124 -9.16 -17.97 16.88
N ILE A 125 -8.84 -16.68 16.82
CA ILE A 125 -8.81 -15.84 18.03
C ILE A 125 -10.19 -15.25 18.27
N ASP A 126 -10.77 -15.56 19.44
CA ASP A 126 -12.10 -15.14 19.84
C ASP A 126 -12.09 -13.88 20.71
N ARG A 127 -11.05 -13.68 21.53
CA ARG A 127 -11.02 -12.57 22.50
C ARG A 127 -9.65 -11.89 22.59
N LEU A 128 -9.70 -10.58 22.77
CA LEU A 128 -8.58 -9.78 23.25
C LEU A 128 -8.61 -9.73 24.77
N LEU A 129 -7.48 -9.91 25.41
CA LEU A 129 -7.34 -9.81 26.85
C LEU A 129 -6.67 -8.48 27.21
N VAL A 130 -7.39 -7.67 28.01
CA VAL A 130 -6.93 -6.33 28.40
C VAL A 130 -7.03 -6.18 29.91
N GLU A 131 -5.97 -5.73 30.53
CA GLU A 131 -5.90 -5.41 31.96
C GLU A 131 -5.34 -3.99 32.15
N ASN A 132 -6.00 -3.20 32.99
CA ASN A 132 -5.56 -1.83 33.31
C ASN A 132 -5.28 -0.94 32.06
N GLY A 133 -6.07 -1.13 30.99
CA GLY A 133 -5.92 -0.36 29.74
C GLY A 133 -4.76 -0.80 28.84
N ALA A 134 -4.14 -1.95 29.12
CA ALA A 134 -3.08 -2.55 28.29
C ALA A 134 -3.45 -3.97 27.86
N VAL A 135 -3.04 -4.38 26.66
CA VAL A 135 -3.18 -5.78 26.25
C VAL A 135 -2.28 -6.66 27.11
N VAL A 136 -2.79 -7.84 27.47
CA VAL A 136 -2.02 -8.88 28.17
C VAL A 136 -1.99 -10.19 27.38
N GLY A 137 -2.77 -10.31 26.32
CA GLY A 137 -2.79 -11.51 25.47
C GLY A 137 -4.05 -11.64 24.64
N VAL A 138 -4.26 -12.87 24.17
CA VAL A 138 -5.44 -13.28 23.38
C VAL A 138 -5.92 -14.66 23.81
N GLU A 139 -7.21 -14.92 23.60
CA GLU A 139 -7.83 -16.22 23.82
C GLU A 139 -8.32 -16.80 22.48
N ALA A 140 -7.93 -18.03 22.19
CA ALA A 140 -8.38 -18.78 21.04
C ALA A 140 -9.76 -19.43 21.29
N GLU A 141 -10.47 -19.78 20.22
CA GLU A 141 -11.76 -20.50 20.24
C GLU A 141 -11.70 -21.79 21.07
N THR A 142 -10.55 -22.45 21.12
CA THR A 142 -10.29 -23.68 21.86
C THR A 142 -10.06 -23.47 23.36
N GLY A 143 -10.05 -22.21 23.83
CA GLY A 143 -9.81 -21.85 25.23
C GLY A 143 -8.32 -21.71 25.59
N GLU A 144 -7.43 -21.85 24.63
CA GLU A 144 -6.01 -21.58 24.80
C GLU A 144 -5.76 -20.07 24.95
N VAL A 145 -4.91 -19.70 25.89
CA VAL A 145 -4.51 -18.32 26.15
C VAL A 145 -3.05 -18.13 25.78
N PHE A 146 -2.78 -17.13 24.98
CA PHE A 146 -1.45 -16.71 24.60
C PHE A 146 -1.19 -15.33 25.19
N GLU A 147 -0.31 -15.28 26.20
CA GLU A 147 0.11 -14.00 26.75
C GLU A 147 0.96 -13.21 25.74
N ALA A 148 0.81 -11.89 25.69
CA ALA A 148 1.56 -11.03 24.80
C ALA A 148 1.73 -9.61 25.34
N LYS A 149 2.91 -9.03 25.10
CA LYS A 149 3.17 -7.61 25.42
C LYS A 149 2.51 -6.66 24.41
N CYS A 150 2.39 -7.11 23.15
CA CYS A 150 1.70 -6.39 22.08
C CYS A 150 0.86 -7.35 21.24
N VAL A 151 -0.29 -6.87 20.76
CA VAL A 151 -1.18 -7.58 19.83
C VAL A 151 -1.38 -6.72 18.59
N ILE A 152 -1.26 -7.33 17.39
CA ILE A 152 -1.47 -6.66 16.11
C ILE A 152 -2.68 -7.27 15.41
N LEU A 153 -3.73 -6.46 15.21
CA LEU A 153 -4.92 -6.84 14.45
C LEU A 153 -4.64 -6.70 12.95
N ALA A 154 -4.58 -7.82 12.24
CA ALA A 154 -4.40 -7.90 10.79
C ALA A 154 -5.50 -8.76 10.13
N THR A 155 -6.72 -8.62 10.61
CA THR A 155 -7.87 -9.50 10.39
C THR A 155 -8.51 -9.37 9.01
N GLY A 156 -8.06 -8.43 8.17
CA GLY A 156 -8.55 -8.27 6.80
C GLY A 156 -10.07 -8.05 6.73
N THR A 157 -10.77 -8.90 5.97
CA THR A 157 -12.22 -8.86 5.80
C THR A 157 -12.95 -9.93 6.61
N TYR A 158 -12.31 -10.49 7.65
CA TYR A 158 -12.86 -11.63 8.41
C TYR A 158 -13.64 -11.22 9.68
N LEU A 159 -13.46 -9.98 10.19
CA LEU A 159 -14.24 -9.49 11.33
C LEU A 159 -15.71 -9.33 10.92
N ARG A 160 -16.60 -10.13 11.52
CA ARG A 160 -18.02 -10.25 11.16
C ARG A 160 -18.23 -10.27 9.64
N GLY A 161 -17.35 -11.02 8.94
CA GLY A 161 -17.40 -11.17 7.49
C GLY A 161 -18.71 -11.82 7.04
N ARG A 162 -19.40 -11.22 6.05
CA ARG A 162 -20.65 -11.72 5.47
C ARG A 162 -20.56 -11.66 3.94
N ILE A 163 -20.63 -12.83 3.31
CA ILE A 163 -20.65 -12.96 1.85
C ILE A 163 -22.06 -12.72 1.33
N VAL A 164 -22.18 -12.02 0.20
CA VAL A 164 -23.46 -11.69 -0.44
C VAL A 164 -23.43 -12.03 -1.93
N TYR A 165 -24.38 -12.88 -2.35
CA TYR A 165 -24.68 -13.23 -3.75
C TYR A 165 -26.17 -12.96 -4.02
N GLY A 166 -26.49 -11.90 -4.71
CA GLY A 166 -27.88 -11.58 -4.98
C GLY A 166 -28.69 -11.48 -3.70
N GLN A 167 -29.63 -12.39 -3.49
CA GLN A 167 -30.48 -12.47 -2.32
C GLN A 167 -29.97 -13.44 -1.25
N VAL A 168 -28.87 -14.14 -1.50
CA VAL A 168 -28.27 -15.08 -0.56
C VAL A 168 -27.13 -14.42 0.18
N ASN A 169 -27.11 -14.55 1.50
CA ASN A 169 -25.97 -14.13 2.32
C ASN A 169 -25.71 -15.16 3.44
N TYR A 170 -24.45 -15.21 3.87
CA TYR A 170 -24.02 -16.05 4.97
C TYR A 170 -22.72 -15.53 5.61
N GLU A 171 -22.52 -15.84 6.87
CA GLU A 171 -21.30 -15.50 7.61
C GLU A 171 -20.12 -16.29 7.06
N SER A 172 -19.19 -15.62 6.47
CA SER A 172 -17.95 -16.19 5.94
C SER A 172 -16.97 -15.07 5.56
N GLY A 173 -15.69 -15.40 5.55
CA GLY A 173 -14.67 -14.63 4.88
C GLY A 173 -14.42 -15.12 3.44
N PRO A 174 -13.44 -14.54 2.75
CA PRO A 174 -13.02 -14.98 1.41
C PRO A 174 -12.65 -16.47 1.39
N ASN A 175 -12.84 -17.12 0.23
CA ASN A 175 -12.51 -18.54 0.02
C ASN A 175 -13.21 -19.55 0.96
N GLY A 176 -14.38 -19.20 1.51
CA GLY A 176 -15.14 -20.08 2.39
C GLY A 176 -14.56 -20.24 3.79
N LEU A 177 -13.58 -19.41 4.17
CA LEU A 177 -13.05 -19.41 5.54
C LEU A 177 -14.06 -18.80 6.51
N ARG A 178 -14.00 -19.22 7.77
CA ARG A 178 -14.91 -18.78 8.82
C ARG A 178 -14.78 -17.28 9.11
N SER A 179 -15.87 -16.66 9.55
CA SER A 179 -15.91 -15.28 10.04
C SER A 179 -15.50 -15.23 11.54
N ALA A 180 -14.76 -14.19 11.92
CA ALA A 180 -14.31 -13.95 13.30
C ALA A 180 -15.31 -13.03 14.04
N ASN A 181 -16.47 -13.56 14.40
CA ASN A 181 -17.56 -12.75 14.98
C ASN A 181 -17.31 -12.39 16.44
N LYS A 182 -16.80 -13.34 17.25
CA LYS A 182 -16.56 -13.12 18.68
C LYS A 182 -15.44 -12.10 18.92
N LEU A 183 -14.42 -12.08 18.07
CA LEU A 183 -13.36 -11.07 18.18
C LEU A 183 -13.90 -9.63 17.98
N SER A 184 -14.84 -9.42 17.04
CA SER A 184 -15.52 -8.13 16.91
C SER A 184 -16.24 -7.72 18.19
N SER A 185 -16.97 -8.67 18.82
CA SER A 185 -17.67 -8.43 20.08
C SER A 185 -16.70 -8.07 21.20
N SER A 186 -15.59 -8.81 21.31
CA SER A 186 -14.55 -8.54 22.31
C SER A 186 -13.90 -7.15 22.11
N LEU A 187 -13.65 -6.71 20.87
CA LEU A 187 -13.14 -5.38 20.59
C LEU A 187 -14.12 -4.29 21.06
N LEU A 188 -15.43 -4.46 20.79
CA LEU A 188 -16.49 -3.54 21.27
C LEU A 188 -16.58 -3.49 22.79
N GLU A 189 -16.45 -4.64 23.49
CA GLU A 189 -16.42 -4.70 24.96
C GLU A 189 -15.30 -3.87 25.57
N HIS A 190 -14.17 -3.73 24.87
CA HIS A 190 -13.03 -2.89 25.27
C HIS A 190 -13.10 -1.45 24.73
N GLY A 191 -14.23 -1.04 24.16
CA GLY A 191 -14.47 0.34 23.71
C GLY A 191 -13.81 0.68 22.37
N VAL A 192 -13.40 -0.32 21.57
CA VAL A 192 -12.93 -0.08 20.20
C VAL A 192 -14.12 0.25 19.30
N GLU A 193 -14.10 1.41 18.64
CA GLU A 193 -15.15 1.81 17.69
C GLU A 193 -14.95 1.08 16.36
N LEU A 194 -16.00 0.41 15.89
CA LEU A 194 -15.99 -0.30 14.62
C LEU A 194 -16.90 0.37 13.60
N MET A 195 -16.47 0.32 12.34
CA MET A 195 -17.22 0.74 11.17
C MET A 195 -17.53 -0.47 10.30
N ARG A 196 -18.50 -0.35 9.38
CA ARG A 196 -18.89 -1.39 8.46
C ARG A 196 -18.51 -1.02 7.02
N PHE A 197 -17.63 -1.79 6.40
CA PHE A 197 -17.24 -1.60 5.00
C PHE A 197 -17.58 -2.83 4.16
N LYS A 198 -17.61 -2.62 2.84
CA LYS A 198 -17.75 -3.71 1.89
C LYS A 198 -16.66 -3.68 0.83
N THR A 199 -16.30 -4.86 0.36
CA THR A 199 -15.53 -5.03 -0.88
C THR A 199 -16.17 -6.12 -1.73
N GLY A 200 -15.52 -6.53 -2.82
CA GLY A 200 -16.02 -7.61 -3.65
C GLY A 200 -14.96 -8.10 -4.62
N THR A 201 -15.24 -9.22 -5.25
CA THR A 201 -14.37 -9.84 -6.24
C THR A 201 -15.21 -10.27 -7.45
N PRO A 202 -14.69 -10.22 -8.68
CA PRO A 202 -15.38 -10.75 -9.85
C PRO A 202 -15.32 -12.28 -9.92
N ALA A 203 -16.07 -12.83 -10.88
CA ALA A 203 -16.04 -14.26 -11.18
C ALA A 203 -14.66 -14.71 -11.69
N ARG A 204 -14.39 -16.00 -11.52
CA ARG A 204 -13.30 -16.73 -12.20
C ARG A 204 -13.89 -17.62 -13.26
N ILE A 205 -13.27 -17.60 -14.44
CA ILE A 205 -13.71 -18.33 -15.62
C ILE A 205 -12.61 -19.27 -16.11
N ASP A 206 -13.01 -20.35 -16.79
CA ASP A 206 -12.08 -21.35 -17.32
C ASP A 206 -11.41 -20.85 -18.61
N ALA A 207 -10.09 -20.72 -18.59
CA ALA A 207 -9.26 -20.30 -19.72
C ALA A 207 -9.52 -21.08 -21.02
N ARG A 208 -9.88 -22.37 -20.91
CA ARG A 208 -10.17 -23.26 -22.05
C ARG A 208 -11.48 -22.94 -22.76
N SER A 209 -12.32 -22.12 -22.14
CA SER A 209 -13.62 -21.72 -22.69
C SER A 209 -13.61 -20.33 -23.34
N LEU A 210 -12.45 -19.71 -23.49
CA LEU A 210 -12.29 -18.36 -24.00
C LEU A 210 -11.83 -18.34 -25.45
N ASP A 211 -12.32 -17.37 -26.20
CA ASP A 211 -11.85 -17.08 -27.56
C ASP A 211 -10.90 -15.87 -27.53
N TYR A 212 -9.62 -16.14 -27.39
CA TYR A 212 -8.56 -15.13 -27.33
C TYR A 212 -8.41 -14.33 -28.64
N SER A 213 -8.88 -14.83 -29.78
CA SER A 213 -8.82 -14.11 -31.05
C SER A 213 -9.72 -12.87 -31.09
N ARG A 214 -10.69 -12.78 -30.17
CA ARG A 214 -11.62 -11.66 -30.01
C ARG A 214 -11.22 -10.66 -28.92
N MET A 215 -10.05 -10.85 -28.34
CA MET A 215 -9.51 -9.98 -27.31
C MET A 215 -8.13 -9.46 -27.72
N GLU A 216 -7.74 -8.32 -27.19
CA GLU A 216 -6.43 -7.72 -27.46
C GLU A 216 -5.39 -8.21 -26.43
N ALA A 217 -4.32 -8.84 -26.90
CA ALA A 217 -3.23 -9.29 -26.03
C ALA A 217 -2.44 -8.09 -25.47
N GLN A 218 -2.28 -8.07 -24.16
CA GLN A 218 -1.50 -7.05 -23.44
C GLN A 218 -0.25 -7.72 -22.84
N TYR A 219 0.89 -7.51 -23.49
CA TYR A 219 2.17 -8.07 -23.07
C TYR A 219 2.83 -7.25 -21.97
N GLY A 220 3.75 -7.85 -21.23
CA GLY A 220 4.65 -7.14 -20.31
C GLY A 220 5.73 -6.36 -21.06
N ASP A 221 6.50 -5.57 -20.30
CA ASP A 221 7.63 -4.84 -20.87
C ASP A 221 8.76 -5.81 -21.23
N GLU A 222 9.47 -5.57 -22.33
CA GLU A 222 10.65 -6.36 -22.72
C GLU A 222 11.78 -6.22 -21.70
N GLN A 223 11.95 -5.01 -21.16
CA GLN A 223 12.93 -4.72 -20.15
C GLN A 223 12.54 -5.34 -18.80
N VAL A 224 13.41 -6.20 -18.27
CA VAL A 224 13.18 -6.82 -16.96
C VAL A 224 13.41 -5.81 -15.86
N ARG A 225 12.36 -5.56 -15.08
CA ARG A 225 12.36 -4.71 -13.88
C ARG A 225 11.91 -5.51 -12.68
N ASN A 226 12.39 -5.15 -11.51
CA ASN A 226 12.06 -5.81 -10.25
C ASN A 226 11.56 -4.79 -9.22
N PHE A 227 10.72 -5.22 -8.28
CA PHE A 227 10.34 -4.40 -7.13
C PHE A 227 11.46 -4.29 -6.11
N SER A 228 12.05 -5.43 -5.76
CA SER A 228 13.10 -5.42 -4.74
C SER A 228 14.42 -4.89 -5.30
N PHE A 229 15.07 -4.06 -4.51
CA PHE A 229 16.45 -3.61 -4.76
C PHE A 229 17.49 -4.74 -4.56
N MET A 230 17.03 -5.87 -4.00
CA MET A 230 17.85 -7.07 -3.78
C MET A 230 17.60 -8.18 -4.81
N SER A 231 16.62 -8.03 -5.68
CA SER A 231 16.28 -9.03 -6.68
C SER A 231 17.37 -9.10 -7.76
N THR A 232 17.80 -10.33 -8.09
CA THR A 232 18.81 -10.62 -9.12
C THR A 232 18.20 -11.20 -10.40
N ILE A 233 16.88 -11.12 -10.55
CA ILE A 233 16.17 -11.65 -11.71
C ILE A 233 16.47 -10.77 -12.93
N THR A 234 17.13 -11.35 -13.94
CA THR A 234 17.53 -10.69 -15.20
C THR A 234 16.74 -11.17 -16.40
N GLU A 235 16.06 -12.30 -16.28
CA GLU A 235 15.22 -12.87 -17.33
C GLU A 235 13.86 -13.27 -16.78
N ARG A 236 12.79 -13.06 -17.56
CA ARG A 236 11.43 -13.41 -17.16
C ARG A 236 10.60 -13.85 -18.38
N LYS A 237 10.09 -15.08 -18.33
CA LYS A 237 9.10 -15.52 -19.30
C LYS A 237 7.75 -14.89 -18.94
N GLN A 238 7.28 -13.99 -19.78
CA GLN A 238 6.04 -13.27 -19.55
C GLN A 238 4.88 -13.87 -20.32
N ILE A 239 3.68 -13.85 -19.72
CA ILE A 239 2.42 -14.23 -20.35
C ILE A 239 1.51 -13.01 -20.48
N PRO A 240 0.69 -12.90 -21.54
CA PRO A 240 -0.20 -11.76 -21.72
C PRO A 240 -1.40 -11.79 -20.76
N CYS A 241 -1.91 -10.59 -20.44
CA CYS A 241 -3.29 -10.37 -20.06
C CYS A 241 -4.09 -10.01 -21.31
N TRP A 242 -5.41 -10.09 -21.23
CA TRP A 242 -6.27 -9.89 -22.40
C TRP A 242 -7.27 -8.77 -22.16
N LEU A 243 -7.30 -7.80 -23.07
CA LEU A 243 -8.19 -6.65 -23.01
C LEU A 243 -9.47 -6.92 -23.81
N THR A 244 -10.61 -6.65 -23.19
CA THR A 244 -11.94 -6.68 -23.81
C THR A 244 -12.84 -5.60 -23.21
N TYR A 245 -14.11 -5.56 -23.62
CA TYR A 245 -15.04 -4.50 -23.20
C TYR A 245 -16.44 -5.05 -22.97
N THR A 246 -17.18 -4.44 -22.04
CA THR A 246 -18.63 -4.60 -21.97
C THR A 246 -19.30 -3.95 -23.19
N ASN A 247 -20.57 -4.28 -23.41
CA ASN A 247 -21.39 -3.74 -24.50
C ASN A 247 -22.83 -3.43 -24.04
N ALA A 248 -23.68 -3.00 -24.95
CA ALA A 248 -25.06 -2.63 -24.66
C ALA A 248 -25.86 -3.79 -24.05
N ASP A 249 -25.67 -5.03 -24.55
CA ASP A 249 -26.36 -6.22 -24.04
C ASP A 249 -25.91 -6.56 -22.63
N THR A 250 -24.59 -6.47 -22.35
CA THR A 250 -24.03 -6.60 -20.99
C THR A 250 -24.71 -5.62 -20.05
N HIS A 251 -24.80 -4.35 -20.45
CA HIS A 251 -25.38 -3.28 -19.62
C HIS A 251 -26.89 -3.47 -19.44
N LYS A 252 -27.60 -3.96 -20.48
CA LYS A 252 -29.03 -4.24 -20.40
C LYS A 252 -29.31 -5.34 -19.38
N ILE A 253 -28.63 -6.48 -19.46
CA ILE A 253 -28.82 -7.61 -18.54
C ILE A 253 -28.58 -7.14 -17.09
N ILE A 254 -27.53 -6.37 -16.84
CA ILE A 254 -27.22 -5.87 -15.50
C ILE A 254 -28.32 -4.92 -15.01
N ARG A 255 -28.77 -3.97 -15.84
CA ARG A 255 -29.84 -3.01 -15.48
C ARG A 255 -31.16 -3.70 -15.15
N ASP A 256 -31.56 -4.68 -15.97
CA ASP A 256 -32.80 -5.43 -15.79
C ASP A 256 -32.81 -6.24 -14.48
N ASN A 257 -31.63 -6.59 -13.96
CA ASN A 257 -31.45 -7.41 -12.75
C ASN A 257 -30.91 -6.64 -11.53
N LEU A 258 -30.86 -5.30 -11.54
CA LEU A 258 -30.35 -4.50 -10.41
C LEU A 258 -31.06 -4.82 -9.09
N HIS A 259 -32.36 -5.09 -9.12
CA HIS A 259 -33.17 -5.45 -7.95
C HIS A 259 -32.71 -6.76 -7.27
N LEU A 260 -31.93 -7.60 -7.96
CA LEU A 260 -31.34 -8.82 -7.42
C LEU A 260 -29.94 -8.58 -6.81
N SER A 261 -29.34 -7.42 -7.04
CA SER A 261 -28.01 -7.12 -6.49
C SER A 261 -28.10 -6.80 -5.00
N GLY A 262 -27.26 -7.43 -4.18
CA GLY A 262 -27.16 -7.15 -2.74
C GLY A 262 -26.86 -5.69 -2.42
N MET A 263 -26.25 -4.97 -3.35
CA MET A 263 -25.97 -3.54 -3.23
C MET A 263 -27.21 -2.66 -3.38
N PHE A 264 -28.20 -3.08 -4.20
CA PHE A 264 -29.39 -2.29 -4.52
C PHE A 264 -30.65 -2.77 -3.78
N ASN A 265 -30.63 -3.95 -3.20
CA ASN A 265 -31.75 -4.51 -2.42
C ASN A 265 -31.65 -4.26 -0.90
N GLY A 266 -30.64 -3.51 -0.45
CA GLY A 266 -30.45 -3.16 0.98
C GLY A 266 -29.79 -4.25 1.83
N MET A 267 -29.35 -5.37 1.24
CA MET A 267 -28.73 -6.46 2.00
C MET A 267 -27.29 -6.14 2.43
N ILE A 268 -26.57 -5.32 1.66
CA ILE A 268 -25.23 -4.84 1.98
C ILE A 268 -25.34 -3.57 2.81
N GLU A 269 -24.81 -3.61 4.03
CA GLU A 269 -24.78 -2.48 4.97
C GLU A 269 -23.53 -1.62 4.81
N GLY A 270 -22.40 -2.27 4.44
CA GLY A 270 -21.10 -1.64 4.37
C GLY A 270 -20.94 -0.67 3.20
N VAL A 271 -20.20 0.42 3.44
CA VAL A 271 -19.82 1.36 2.38
C VAL A 271 -18.76 0.74 1.48
N GLY A 272 -18.96 0.81 0.16
CA GLY A 272 -18.04 0.24 -0.84
C GLY A 272 -16.96 1.22 -1.32
N PRO A 273 -15.86 0.71 -1.89
CA PRO A 273 -14.75 1.54 -2.34
C PRO A 273 -15.12 2.37 -3.58
N ARG A 274 -14.81 3.66 -3.55
CA ARG A 274 -15.08 4.61 -4.63
C ARG A 274 -14.33 4.26 -5.93
N TYR A 275 -13.11 3.78 -5.82
CA TYR A 275 -12.20 3.54 -6.97
C TYR A 275 -12.17 2.09 -7.44
N CYS A 276 -12.94 1.20 -6.83
CA CYS A 276 -13.18 -0.16 -7.30
C CYS A 276 -14.66 -0.52 -7.14
N PRO A 277 -15.56 0.24 -7.80
CA PRO A 277 -16.99 -0.04 -7.71
C PRO A 277 -17.31 -1.37 -8.41
N SER A 278 -18.38 -2.02 -7.98
CA SER A 278 -18.94 -3.16 -8.72
C SER A 278 -19.40 -2.73 -10.12
N ILE A 279 -19.56 -3.69 -11.01
CA ILE A 279 -19.99 -3.38 -12.38
C ILE A 279 -21.39 -2.76 -12.40
N GLU A 280 -22.28 -3.18 -11.51
CA GLU A 280 -23.62 -2.60 -11.35
C GLU A 280 -23.51 -1.11 -10.99
N ALA A 281 -22.65 -0.77 -10.04
CA ALA A 281 -22.42 0.61 -9.62
C ALA A 281 -21.83 1.48 -10.75
N LYS A 282 -20.95 0.90 -11.58
CA LYS A 282 -20.39 1.61 -12.76
C LYS A 282 -21.48 1.92 -13.78
N ILE A 283 -22.32 0.95 -14.11
CA ILE A 283 -23.37 1.07 -15.12
C ILE A 283 -24.45 2.08 -14.68
N VAL A 284 -24.75 2.16 -13.38
CA VAL A 284 -25.68 3.15 -12.84
C VAL A 284 -25.05 4.55 -12.81
N ARG A 285 -23.81 4.64 -12.30
CA ARG A 285 -23.14 5.95 -12.14
C ARG A 285 -22.69 6.58 -13.45
N PHE A 286 -22.31 5.76 -14.44
CA PHE A 286 -21.81 6.16 -15.75
C PHE A 286 -22.70 5.60 -16.86
N ALA A 287 -23.99 5.90 -16.77
CA ALA A 287 -25.02 5.37 -17.67
C ALA A 287 -24.83 5.82 -19.14
N ASP A 288 -24.13 6.92 -19.36
CA ASP A 288 -23.75 7.50 -20.66
C ASP A 288 -22.60 6.76 -21.34
N LYS A 289 -21.86 5.90 -20.63
CA LYS A 289 -20.76 5.13 -21.21
C LYS A 289 -21.28 3.91 -21.96
N GLU A 290 -20.94 3.84 -23.25
CA GLU A 290 -21.33 2.71 -24.11
C GLU A 290 -20.64 1.40 -23.73
N ARG A 291 -19.41 1.48 -23.17
CA ARG A 291 -18.61 0.32 -22.77
C ARG A 291 -17.69 0.61 -21.61
N HIS A 292 -17.34 -0.40 -20.84
CA HIS A 292 -16.32 -0.39 -19.81
C HIS A 292 -15.20 -1.35 -20.19
N GLN A 293 -13.96 -0.93 -19.95
CA GLN A 293 -12.76 -1.71 -20.17
C GLN A 293 -12.64 -2.83 -19.14
N LEU A 294 -12.26 -4.02 -19.60
CA LEU A 294 -12.07 -5.22 -18.81
C LEU A 294 -10.73 -5.85 -19.13
N PHE A 295 -10.10 -6.47 -18.13
CA PHE A 295 -8.94 -7.32 -18.33
C PHE A 295 -9.25 -8.74 -17.89
N VAL A 296 -8.92 -9.71 -18.73
CA VAL A 296 -8.93 -11.13 -18.41
C VAL A 296 -7.49 -11.51 -18.06
N GLU A 297 -7.29 -11.84 -16.80
CA GLU A 297 -5.96 -11.98 -16.20
C GLU A 297 -5.75 -13.40 -15.69
N PRO A 298 -4.64 -14.09 -16.03
CA PRO A 298 -4.34 -15.41 -15.49
C PRO A 298 -4.09 -15.33 -13.98
N GLU A 299 -4.66 -16.25 -13.21
CA GLU A 299 -4.40 -16.36 -11.76
C GLU A 299 -3.13 -17.15 -11.42
N GLY A 300 -2.51 -17.80 -12.39
CA GLY A 300 -1.25 -18.52 -12.24
C GLY A 300 -0.89 -19.36 -13.46
N LEU A 301 0.30 -19.94 -13.45
CA LEU A 301 0.82 -20.74 -14.57
C LEU A 301 0.29 -22.20 -14.56
N ARG A 302 -0.20 -22.67 -13.43
CA ARG A 302 -0.63 -24.06 -13.24
C ARG A 302 -2.13 -24.19 -12.94
N THR A 303 -2.91 -23.18 -13.32
CA THR A 303 -4.37 -23.17 -13.20
C THR A 303 -5.00 -22.64 -14.47
N ASN A 304 -6.24 -23.07 -14.75
CA ASN A 304 -7.07 -22.52 -15.81
C ASN A 304 -7.97 -21.37 -15.33
N GLU A 305 -7.81 -20.93 -14.08
CA GLU A 305 -8.60 -19.80 -13.56
C GLU A 305 -8.14 -18.48 -14.16
N MET A 306 -9.09 -17.76 -14.76
CA MET A 306 -8.89 -16.40 -15.28
C MET A 306 -9.75 -15.43 -14.47
N TYR A 307 -9.12 -14.37 -13.98
CA TYR A 307 -9.75 -13.27 -13.26
C TYR A 307 -10.30 -12.24 -14.24
N VAL A 308 -11.56 -11.83 -14.09
CA VAL A 308 -12.18 -10.84 -15.00
C VAL A 308 -12.20 -9.47 -14.31
N GLN A 309 -11.07 -8.76 -14.41
CA GLN A 309 -10.91 -7.45 -13.77
C GLN A 309 -11.94 -6.45 -14.33
N GLY A 310 -12.62 -5.76 -13.43
CA GLY A 310 -13.63 -4.77 -13.78
C GLY A 310 -15.07 -5.27 -13.63
N MET A 311 -15.27 -6.59 -13.46
CA MET A 311 -16.57 -7.24 -13.36
C MET A 311 -16.93 -7.69 -11.94
N SER A 312 -16.39 -7.08 -10.89
CA SER A 312 -16.83 -7.34 -9.51
C SER A 312 -18.34 -7.12 -9.40
N SER A 313 -19.07 -8.08 -8.85
CA SER A 313 -20.53 -8.09 -8.82
C SER A 313 -21.07 -8.79 -7.58
N SER A 314 -22.23 -8.34 -7.10
CA SER A 314 -23.04 -9.04 -6.10
C SER A 314 -24.34 -9.60 -6.67
N LEU A 315 -24.49 -9.65 -8.00
CA LEU A 315 -25.61 -10.29 -8.67
C LEU A 315 -25.59 -11.81 -8.50
N PRO A 316 -26.72 -12.52 -8.62
CA PRO A 316 -26.76 -13.97 -8.59
C PRO A 316 -25.88 -14.60 -9.67
N ALA A 317 -25.29 -15.77 -9.40
CA ALA A 317 -24.33 -16.44 -10.29
C ALA A 317 -24.85 -16.66 -11.71
N HIS A 318 -26.14 -17.02 -11.89
CA HIS A 318 -26.73 -17.19 -13.20
C HIS A 318 -26.80 -15.89 -14.01
N VAL A 319 -27.08 -14.76 -13.37
CA VAL A 319 -27.06 -13.43 -14.01
C VAL A 319 -25.63 -13.03 -14.37
N GLN A 320 -24.66 -13.35 -13.50
CA GLN A 320 -23.25 -13.11 -13.79
C GLN A 320 -22.81 -13.85 -15.05
N LEU A 321 -23.19 -15.12 -15.20
CA LEU A 321 -22.88 -15.90 -16.40
C LEU A 321 -23.52 -15.30 -17.64
N GLN A 322 -24.82 -14.92 -17.57
CA GLN A 322 -25.55 -14.31 -18.69
C GLN A 322 -24.86 -13.03 -19.19
N PHE A 323 -24.52 -12.09 -18.33
CA PHE A 323 -23.88 -10.86 -18.80
C PHE A 323 -22.43 -11.10 -19.26
N MET A 324 -21.69 -12.03 -18.67
CA MET A 324 -20.33 -12.35 -19.14
C MET A 324 -20.34 -12.96 -20.53
N GLN A 325 -21.32 -13.80 -20.85
CA GLN A 325 -21.46 -14.41 -22.19
C GLN A 325 -21.85 -13.42 -23.30
N THR A 326 -22.14 -12.17 -22.98
CA THR A 326 -22.30 -11.09 -23.98
C THR A 326 -20.98 -10.40 -24.34
N ILE A 327 -19.90 -10.65 -23.60
CA ILE A 327 -18.62 -9.94 -23.75
C ILE A 327 -17.78 -10.62 -24.84
N PRO A 328 -17.17 -9.84 -25.77
CA PRO A 328 -16.30 -10.40 -26.80
C PRO A 328 -15.18 -11.27 -26.23
N GLY A 329 -15.07 -12.50 -26.72
CA GLY A 329 -14.11 -13.51 -26.26
C GLY A 329 -14.59 -14.36 -25.06
N LEU A 330 -15.74 -14.00 -24.45
CA LEU A 330 -16.31 -14.71 -23.30
C LEU A 330 -17.64 -15.40 -23.63
N GLU A 331 -18.07 -15.45 -24.88
CA GLU A 331 -19.39 -15.92 -25.29
C GLU A 331 -19.69 -17.36 -24.84
N ASN A 332 -18.67 -18.19 -24.79
CA ASN A 332 -18.76 -19.59 -24.35
C ASN A 332 -18.15 -19.83 -22.98
N CYS A 333 -17.89 -18.76 -22.20
CA CYS A 333 -17.18 -18.87 -20.94
C CYS A 333 -17.89 -19.79 -19.94
N ARG A 334 -17.10 -20.57 -19.23
CA ARG A 334 -17.54 -21.41 -18.11
C ARG A 334 -17.07 -20.77 -16.81
N MET A 335 -18.02 -20.50 -15.92
CA MET A 335 -17.70 -19.94 -14.61
C MET A 335 -17.19 -21.03 -13.69
N MET A 336 -16.00 -20.82 -13.10
CA MET A 336 -15.42 -21.69 -12.08
C MET A 336 -15.80 -21.23 -10.67
N ARG A 337 -15.85 -19.91 -10.44
CA ARG A 337 -16.29 -19.27 -9.19
C ARG A 337 -17.09 -18.03 -9.51
N ALA A 338 -18.24 -17.86 -8.86
CA ALA A 338 -19.01 -16.62 -8.98
C ALA A 338 -18.31 -15.46 -8.26
N GLY A 339 -18.49 -14.24 -8.77
CA GLY A 339 -18.16 -13.02 -8.05
C GLY A 339 -19.09 -12.84 -6.86
N TYR A 340 -18.63 -12.12 -5.82
CA TYR A 340 -19.41 -11.84 -4.62
C TYR A 340 -19.02 -10.51 -4.01
N ALA A 341 -19.90 -9.97 -3.18
CA ALA A 341 -19.57 -8.92 -2.25
C ALA A 341 -19.33 -9.49 -0.84
N ILE A 342 -18.49 -8.82 -0.08
CA ILE A 342 -18.28 -9.14 1.34
C ILE A 342 -18.38 -7.87 2.18
N ASP A 343 -19.25 -7.92 3.20
CA ASP A 343 -19.33 -6.96 4.29
C ASP A 343 -18.42 -7.39 5.43
N TYR A 344 -17.77 -6.44 6.08
CA TYR A 344 -16.88 -6.73 7.21
C TYR A 344 -16.73 -5.53 8.14
N ASP A 345 -16.35 -5.79 9.41
CA ASP A 345 -16.01 -4.74 10.35
C ASP A 345 -14.57 -4.27 10.18
N CYS A 346 -14.33 -2.99 10.40
CA CYS A 346 -13.01 -2.38 10.52
C CYS A 346 -13.02 -1.31 11.62
N LEU A 347 -11.85 -0.98 12.16
CA LEU A 347 -11.69 0.06 13.16
C LEU A 347 -11.84 1.45 12.52
N ASP A 348 -12.38 2.42 13.26
CA ASP A 348 -12.21 3.83 12.92
C ASP A 348 -10.71 4.20 13.12
N PRO A 349 -9.95 4.49 12.05
CA PRO A 349 -8.50 4.73 12.17
C PRO A 349 -8.16 6.02 12.93
N LEU A 350 -9.12 6.89 13.22
CA LEU A 350 -8.93 8.05 14.11
C LEU A 350 -8.57 7.64 15.54
N GLN A 351 -8.85 6.40 15.95
CA GLN A 351 -8.45 5.84 17.24
C GLN A 351 -6.98 5.44 17.31
N LEU A 352 -6.27 5.47 16.18
CA LEU A 352 -4.87 5.05 16.09
C LEU A 352 -3.92 6.26 16.17
N GLN A 353 -2.76 6.02 16.75
CA GLN A 353 -1.59 6.89 16.69
C GLN A 353 -0.87 6.72 15.33
N ARG A 354 0.08 7.59 15.02
CA ARG A 354 0.94 7.44 13.84
C ARG A 354 1.83 6.19 13.86
N THR A 355 1.97 5.56 15.01
CA THR A 355 2.63 4.26 15.21
C THR A 355 1.75 3.08 14.83
N LEU A 356 0.45 3.32 14.54
CA LEU A 356 -0.62 2.34 14.41
C LEU A 356 -1.03 1.67 15.73
N GLU A 357 -0.57 2.16 16.86
CA GLU A 357 -1.04 1.78 18.18
C GLU A 357 -2.37 2.47 18.51
N HIS A 358 -3.27 1.75 19.20
CA HIS A 358 -4.55 2.30 19.66
C HIS A 358 -4.33 3.34 20.78
N LYS A 359 -5.04 4.47 20.70
CA LYS A 359 -4.85 5.59 21.65
C LYS A 359 -5.24 5.26 23.08
N ALA A 360 -6.25 4.41 23.27
CA ALA A 360 -6.79 4.10 24.60
C ALA A 360 -6.31 2.73 25.13
N ILE A 361 -5.83 1.83 24.29
CA ILE A 361 -5.41 0.48 24.70
C ILE A 361 -3.93 0.31 24.38
N SER A 362 -3.11 0.36 25.41
CA SER A 362 -1.65 0.23 25.27
C SER A 362 -1.28 -1.16 24.75
N GLY A 363 -0.34 -1.22 23.78
CA GLY A 363 0.12 -2.47 23.16
C GLY A 363 -0.82 -3.07 22.11
N LEU A 364 -1.99 -2.48 21.86
CA LEU A 364 -2.87 -2.87 20.77
C LEU A 364 -2.52 -2.09 19.50
N PHE A 365 -2.09 -2.80 18.46
CA PHE A 365 -1.81 -2.26 17.13
C PHE A 365 -2.84 -2.79 16.11
N SER A 366 -3.01 -2.09 15.01
CA SER A 366 -3.88 -2.56 13.93
C SER A 366 -3.29 -2.20 12.56
N ALA A 367 -3.49 -3.06 11.56
CA ALA A 367 -2.91 -2.89 10.22
C ALA A 367 -3.80 -3.45 9.11
N GLY A 368 -3.72 -2.83 7.94
CA GLY A 368 -4.36 -3.29 6.72
C GLY A 368 -5.85 -2.95 6.65
N GLN A 369 -6.65 -3.89 6.14
CA GLN A 369 -8.09 -3.68 6.00
C GLN A 369 -8.81 -3.51 7.33
N ALA A 370 -8.25 -4.00 8.42
CA ALA A 370 -8.75 -3.75 9.76
C ALA A 370 -8.79 -2.24 10.09
N ASN A 371 -7.97 -1.41 9.43
CA ASN A 371 -7.96 0.06 9.53
C ASN A 371 -8.76 0.76 8.41
N GLY A 372 -9.63 0.04 7.71
CA GLY A 372 -10.46 0.59 6.65
C GLY A 372 -9.71 0.89 5.34
N THR A 373 -8.53 0.31 5.09
CA THR A 373 -7.85 0.41 3.80
C THR A 373 -8.29 -0.69 2.82
N SER A 374 -7.98 -0.52 1.54
CA SER A 374 -8.30 -1.49 0.48
C SER A 374 -7.09 -1.64 -0.46
N GLY A 375 -6.37 -2.76 -0.33
CA GLY A 375 -5.25 -3.17 -1.17
C GLY A 375 -4.19 -3.92 -0.42
N TYR A 376 -3.50 -4.82 -1.13
CA TYR A 376 -2.45 -5.67 -0.56
C TYR A 376 -1.24 -4.86 -0.10
N GLU A 377 -0.88 -3.85 -0.88
CA GLU A 377 0.28 -2.99 -0.66
C GLU A 377 0.06 -2.05 0.53
N GLU A 378 -1.15 -1.48 0.64
CA GLU A 378 -1.54 -0.68 1.80
C GLU A 378 -1.55 -1.51 3.08
N ALA A 379 -1.96 -2.78 2.98
CA ALA A 379 -1.97 -3.71 4.10
C ALA A 379 -0.54 -4.08 4.54
N ALA A 380 0.31 -4.47 3.59
CA ALA A 380 1.70 -4.82 3.84
C ALA A 380 2.49 -3.66 4.47
N ALA A 381 2.32 -2.44 3.92
CA ALA A 381 2.96 -1.22 4.43
C ALA A 381 2.60 -0.93 5.89
N GLN A 382 1.32 -1.02 6.24
CA GLN A 382 0.87 -0.85 7.62
C GLN A 382 1.37 -1.98 8.53
N GLY A 383 1.34 -3.23 8.04
CA GLY A 383 1.82 -4.39 8.79
C GLY A 383 3.28 -4.26 9.19
N LEU A 384 4.15 -3.94 8.23
CA LEU A 384 5.57 -3.72 8.49
C LEU A 384 5.77 -2.65 9.58
N LEU A 385 5.07 -1.51 9.46
CA LEU A 385 5.21 -0.42 10.43
C LEU A 385 4.68 -0.81 11.81
N ALA A 386 3.55 -1.51 11.90
CA ALA A 386 2.99 -1.99 13.16
C ALA A 386 3.93 -2.99 13.86
N GLY A 387 4.52 -3.94 13.11
CA GLY A 387 5.50 -4.89 13.64
C GLY A 387 6.76 -4.22 14.17
N VAL A 388 7.33 -3.27 13.41
CA VAL A 388 8.48 -2.47 13.86
C VAL A 388 8.12 -1.70 15.13
N ASN A 389 7.00 -0.99 15.16
CA ASN A 389 6.63 -0.13 16.29
C ASN A 389 6.22 -0.92 17.54
N ALA A 390 5.64 -2.10 17.40
CA ALA A 390 5.42 -3.00 18.52
C ALA A 390 6.75 -3.39 19.18
N MET A 391 7.75 -3.73 18.38
CA MET A 391 9.09 -4.06 18.92
C MET A 391 9.83 -2.84 19.49
N GLN A 392 9.70 -1.66 18.87
CA GLN A 392 10.28 -0.43 19.43
C GLN A 392 9.66 -0.09 20.78
N LYS A 393 8.33 -0.23 20.94
CA LYS A 393 7.62 -0.06 22.21
C LYS A 393 8.14 -1.04 23.28
N ILE A 394 8.22 -2.34 22.96
CA ILE A 394 8.70 -3.38 23.88
C ILE A 394 10.13 -3.08 24.36
N ARG A 395 10.96 -2.53 23.47
CA ARG A 395 12.36 -2.17 23.75
C ARG A 395 12.53 -0.77 24.35
N SER A 396 11.45 -0.03 24.57
CA SER A 396 11.47 1.35 25.03
C SER A 396 12.37 2.25 24.15
N LYS A 397 12.30 2.04 22.82
CA LYS A 397 13.01 2.84 21.82
C LYS A 397 12.06 3.75 21.07
N GLU A 398 12.63 4.77 20.40
CA GLU A 398 11.87 5.68 19.56
C GLU A 398 11.14 4.94 18.44
N PRO A 399 9.84 5.24 18.20
CA PRO A 399 9.06 4.60 17.15
C PRO A 399 9.51 5.03 15.76
N LEU A 400 9.32 4.16 14.77
CA LEU A 400 9.46 4.50 13.37
C LEU A 400 8.20 5.24 12.89
N ILE A 401 8.33 6.54 12.72
CA ILE A 401 7.28 7.40 12.17
C ILE A 401 7.79 8.05 10.89
N LEU A 402 7.12 7.83 9.78
CA LEU A 402 7.43 8.47 8.51
C LEU A 402 6.55 9.70 8.32
N SER A 403 7.15 10.80 7.88
CA SER A 403 6.41 11.99 7.46
C SER A 403 5.84 11.84 6.05
N ARG A 404 4.91 12.72 5.68
CA ARG A 404 4.32 12.79 4.34
C ARG A 404 5.34 13.11 3.24
N SER A 405 6.49 13.69 3.60
CA SER A 405 7.58 14.01 2.68
C SER A 405 8.63 12.91 2.56
N GLU A 406 8.56 11.87 3.39
CA GLU A 406 9.52 10.76 3.39
C GLU A 406 9.02 9.53 2.66
N GLY A 407 7.70 9.32 2.56
CA GLY A 407 7.15 8.16 1.87
C GLY A 407 5.65 8.22 1.63
N TYR A 408 5.19 7.48 0.64
CA TYR A 408 3.76 7.17 0.46
C TYR A 408 3.18 6.45 1.67
N LEU A 409 4.00 5.64 2.35
CA LEU A 409 3.66 5.02 3.62
C LEU A 409 3.36 6.08 4.69
N GLY A 410 4.17 7.14 4.77
CA GLY A 410 3.92 8.27 5.66
C GLY A 410 2.63 9.03 5.31
N VAL A 411 2.34 9.23 4.02
CA VAL A 411 1.08 9.82 3.55
C VAL A 411 -0.11 8.95 3.92
N LEU A 412 -0.01 7.63 3.71
CA LEU A 412 -1.05 6.65 4.04
C LEU A 412 -1.43 6.71 5.52
N ILE A 413 -0.44 6.59 6.40
CA ILE A 413 -0.69 6.57 7.84
C ILE A 413 -1.25 7.93 8.32
N ASP A 414 -0.65 9.04 7.88
CA ASP A 414 -1.11 10.37 8.27
C ASP A 414 -2.55 10.64 7.83
N ASP A 415 -2.94 10.25 6.59
CA ASP A 415 -4.33 10.38 6.13
C ASP A 415 -5.29 9.56 7.01
N LEU A 416 -4.95 8.32 7.36
CA LEU A 416 -5.80 7.46 8.18
C LEU A 416 -6.03 8.03 9.58
N VAL A 417 -4.95 8.38 10.29
CA VAL A 417 -5.05 8.77 11.71
C VAL A 417 -5.44 10.23 11.94
N THR A 418 -5.45 11.05 10.87
CA THR A 418 -5.76 12.49 10.94
C THR A 418 -7.09 12.84 10.30
N LYS A 419 -7.34 12.29 9.09
CA LYS A 419 -8.58 12.55 8.33
C LYS A 419 -9.63 11.47 8.55
N GLY A 420 -9.20 10.27 8.97
CA GLY A 420 -10.05 9.10 8.99
C GLY A 420 -10.48 8.68 7.60
N THR A 421 -11.45 7.77 7.53
CA THR A 421 -12.06 7.38 6.27
C THR A 421 -13.52 6.95 6.49
N ASN A 422 -14.40 7.37 5.60
CA ASN A 422 -15.80 6.98 5.57
C ASN A 422 -16.12 6.01 4.40
N GLU A 423 -15.10 5.63 3.64
CA GLU A 423 -15.14 4.63 2.58
C GLU A 423 -13.79 3.90 2.54
N PRO A 424 -13.69 2.67 2.02
CA PRO A 424 -12.41 1.95 1.96
C PRO A 424 -11.31 2.80 1.31
N TYR A 425 -10.31 3.17 2.12
CA TYR A 425 -9.20 4.02 1.70
C TYR A 425 -8.32 3.29 0.69
N ARG A 426 -7.94 3.99 -0.37
CA ARG A 426 -6.97 3.53 -1.36
C ARG A 426 -5.89 4.57 -1.57
N MET A 427 -4.63 4.13 -1.57
CA MET A 427 -3.51 5.00 -1.89
C MET A 427 -3.49 5.36 -3.38
N MET A 428 -3.31 6.65 -3.67
CA MET A 428 -3.23 7.19 -5.02
C MET A 428 -2.15 8.26 -5.09
N THR A 429 -1.55 8.45 -6.27
CA THR A 429 -0.52 9.48 -6.48
C THR A 429 -1.02 10.90 -6.19
N SER A 430 -2.32 11.16 -6.35
CA SER A 430 -2.93 12.47 -6.06
C SER A 430 -2.97 12.83 -4.57
N ARG A 431 -2.80 11.84 -3.66
CA ARG A 431 -2.77 12.08 -2.22
C ARG A 431 -1.43 12.59 -1.70
N ALA A 432 -0.36 12.38 -2.47
CA ALA A 432 0.98 12.82 -2.11
C ALA A 432 1.25 14.22 -2.69
N GLU A 433 1.70 15.15 -1.84
CA GLU A 433 2.05 16.51 -2.20
C GLU A 433 3.42 16.57 -2.89
N TYR A 434 4.37 15.74 -2.44
CA TYR A 434 5.78 15.78 -2.85
C TYR A 434 6.15 14.63 -3.80
N ARG A 435 5.32 14.39 -4.85
CA ARG A 435 5.45 13.20 -5.72
C ARG A 435 6.81 13.03 -6.37
N LEU A 436 7.49 14.13 -6.71
CA LEU A 436 8.81 14.07 -7.34
C LEU A 436 9.91 13.64 -6.34
N LEU A 437 9.74 13.93 -5.05
CA LEU A 437 10.61 13.40 -4.00
C LEU A 437 10.29 11.93 -3.70
N LEU A 438 9.00 11.54 -3.78
CA LEU A 438 8.49 10.22 -3.37
C LEU A 438 8.41 9.22 -4.52
N ARG A 439 9.36 9.25 -5.47
CA ARG A 439 9.37 8.31 -6.59
C ARG A 439 9.61 6.87 -6.12
N GLN A 440 9.11 5.90 -6.88
CA GLN A 440 9.38 4.48 -6.60
C GLN A 440 10.84 4.10 -6.78
N ASP A 441 11.52 4.75 -7.74
CA ASP A 441 12.91 4.45 -8.12
C ASP A 441 13.93 4.86 -7.07
N ASN A 442 13.60 5.80 -6.18
CA ASN A 442 14.48 6.30 -5.12
C ASN A 442 14.04 5.91 -3.70
N ALA A 443 13.16 4.93 -3.55
CA ALA A 443 12.65 4.55 -2.24
C ALA A 443 13.78 4.09 -1.29
N ASP A 444 14.77 3.36 -1.81
CA ASP A 444 15.95 2.94 -1.05
C ASP A 444 16.78 4.14 -0.55
N LEU A 445 17.01 5.15 -1.40
CA LEU A 445 17.75 6.36 -1.01
C LEU A 445 17.08 7.17 0.10
N ARG A 446 15.75 7.03 0.25
CA ARG A 446 14.96 7.72 1.29
C ARG A 446 14.82 6.92 2.57
N LEU A 447 14.70 5.59 2.51
CA LEU A 447 14.17 4.77 3.60
C LEU A 447 15.12 3.69 4.11
N THR A 448 16.12 3.23 3.35
CA THR A 448 17.00 2.13 3.80
C THR A 448 17.78 2.48 5.07
N GLU A 449 18.24 3.73 5.23
CA GLU A 449 18.89 4.18 6.46
C GLU A 449 17.95 4.09 7.67
N LYS A 450 16.64 4.39 7.47
CA LYS A 450 15.65 4.28 8.55
C LYS A 450 15.38 2.82 8.92
N GLY A 451 15.27 1.95 7.93
CA GLY A 451 15.17 0.50 8.14
C GLY A 451 16.39 -0.06 8.87
N ARG A 452 17.59 0.46 8.55
CA ARG A 452 18.85 0.11 9.25
C ARG A 452 18.86 0.59 10.69
N ALA A 453 18.45 1.81 10.93
CA ALA A 453 18.42 2.41 12.26
C ALA A 453 17.51 1.67 13.25
N VAL A 454 16.37 1.13 12.79
CA VAL A 454 15.50 0.30 13.62
C VAL A 454 15.97 -1.16 13.71
N GLY A 455 16.93 -1.58 12.87
CA GLY A 455 17.53 -2.93 12.88
C GLY A 455 16.88 -3.93 11.95
N LEU A 456 15.95 -3.49 11.07
CA LEU A 456 15.26 -4.39 10.14
C LEU A 456 16.06 -4.67 8.86
N VAL A 457 16.84 -3.70 8.38
CA VAL A 457 17.75 -3.85 7.25
C VAL A 457 19.04 -4.52 7.71
N ASN A 458 19.31 -5.73 7.20
CA ASN A 458 20.50 -6.51 7.48
C ASN A 458 21.76 -5.97 6.75
N ASP A 459 22.94 -6.54 7.07
CA ASP A 459 24.22 -6.08 6.52
C ASP A 459 24.26 -6.23 4.99
N VAL A 460 23.81 -7.34 4.43
CA VAL A 460 23.84 -7.61 2.98
C VAL A 460 23.05 -6.54 2.21
N ARG A 461 21.83 -6.22 2.67
CA ARG A 461 21.01 -5.17 2.05
C ARG A 461 21.65 -3.79 2.22
N TYR A 462 22.23 -3.52 3.39
CA TYR A 462 22.85 -2.22 3.67
C TYR A 462 24.12 -2.01 2.86
N GLU A 463 24.94 -3.04 2.68
CA GLU A 463 26.14 -3.00 1.83
C GLU A 463 25.76 -2.73 0.35
N ALA A 464 24.77 -3.45 -0.18
CA ALA A 464 24.28 -3.22 -1.55
C ALA A 464 23.76 -1.78 -1.73
N PHE A 465 23.00 -1.26 -0.75
CA PHE A 465 22.51 0.12 -0.74
C PHE A 465 23.66 1.14 -0.72
N THR A 466 24.64 0.97 0.17
CA THR A 466 25.78 1.90 0.30
C THR A 466 26.66 1.91 -0.93
N ALA A 467 26.87 0.75 -1.56
CA ALA A 467 27.59 0.64 -2.83
C ALA A 467 26.87 1.42 -3.95
N LYS A 468 25.55 1.23 -4.10
CA LYS A 468 24.72 1.96 -5.07
C LYS A 468 24.78 3.47 -4.83
N ARG A 469 24.56 3.92 -3.59
CA ARG A 469 24.59 5.33 -3.21
C ARG A 469 25.93 5.98 -3.52
N SER A 470 27.04 5.33 -3.11
CA SER A 470 28.39 5.82 -3.37
C SER A 470 28.73 5.91 -4.86
N LEU A 471 28.22 4.96 -5.66
CA LEU A 471 28.40 4.99 -7.11
C LEU A 471 27.64 6.17 -7.72
N LEU A 472 26.39 6.38 -7.32
CA LEU A 472 25.55 7.51 -7.77
C LEU A 472 26.21 8.86 -7.43
N GLU A 473 26.63 9.06 -6.17
CA GLU A 473 27.25 10.29 -5.71
C GLU A 473 28.55 10.60 -6.46
N ARG A 474 29.44 9.61 -6.59
CA ARG A 474 30.69 9.74 -7.36
C ARG A 474 30.44 10.08 -8.82
N THR A 475 29.43 9.46 -9.44
CA THR A 475 29.10 9.74 -10.84
C THR A 475 28.59 11.17 -11.01
N LEU A 476 27.67 11.63 -10.16
CA LEU A 476 27.18 13.03 -10.21
C LEU A 476 28.31 14.03 -10.01
N GLN A 477 29.24 13.77 -9.09
CA GLN A 477 30.41 14.60 -8.86
C GLN A 477 31.34 14.62 -10.08
N ASN A 478 31.62 13.46 -10.68
CA ASN A 478 32.42 13.35 -11.89
C ASN A 478 31.80 14.16 -13.04
N LEU A 479 30.50 13.96 -13.32
CA LEU A 479 29.80 14.69 -14.38
C LEU A 479 29.78 16.20 -14.16
N SER A 480 29.73 16.67 -12.91
CA SER A 480 29.73 18.08 -12.58
C SER A 480 31.11 18.73 -12.73
N SER A 481 32.18 17.98 -12.44
CA SER A 481 33.55 18.47 -12.50
C SER A 481 34.20 18.33 -13.90
N THR A 482 33.71 17.44 -14.75
CA THR A 482 34.21 17.24 -16.11
C THR A 482 33.61 18.24 -17.07
N HIS A 483 34.44 19.16 -17.59
CA HIS A 483 34.02 20.25 -18.49
C HIS A 483 34.45 19.98 -19.92
N LEU A 484 33.52 20.13 -20.84
CA LEU A 484 33.73 20.05 -22.28
C LEU A 484 34.12 21.42 -22.84
N PRO A 485 35.29 21.59 -23.50
CA PRO A 485 35.63 22.81 -24.19
C PRO A 485 34.87 22.91 -25.54
N PRO A 486 34.57 24.12 -26.04
CA PRO A 486 33.87 24.30 -27.31
C PRO A 486 34.82 24.13 -28.53
N ASN A 487 35.58 23.05 -28.60
CA ASN A 487 36.48 22.73 -29.71
C ASN A 487 35.79 21.92 -30.82
N ALA A 488 36.46 21.79 -31.97
CA ALA A 488 35.88 21.14 -33.15
C ALA A 488 35.49 19.67 -32.89
N GLU A 489 36.25 18.92 -32.09
CA GLU A 489 35.99 17.54 -31.76
C GLU A 489 34.70 17.41 -30.95
N VAL A 490 34.55 18.19 -29.86
CA VAL A 490 33.36 18.18 -29.00
C VAL A 490 32.12 18.63 -29.78
N LEU A 491 32.26 19.67 -30.64
CA LEU A 491 31.14 20.14 -31.46
C LEU A 491 30.67 19.09 -32.47
N ALA A 492 31.59 18.31 -33.06
CA ALA A 492 31.26 17.20 -33.94
C ALA A 492 30.47 16.11 -33.19
N LYS A 493 30.97 15.69 -32.03
CA LYS A 493 30.27 14.69 -31.16
C LYS A 493 28.86 15.15 -30.76
N LEU A 494 28.69 16.44 -30.41
CA LEU A 494 27.38 17.00 -30.07
C LEU A 494 26.43 16.97 -31.27
N ALA A 495 26.92 17.28 -32.48
CA ALA A 495 26.13 17.20 -33.70
C ALA A 495 25.69 15.76 -34.02
N GLU A 496 26.56 14.75 -33.85
CA GLU A 496 26.23 13.32 -34.00
C GLU A 496 25.16 12.88 -33.00
N LEU A 497 25.19 13.39 -31.77
CA LEU A 497 24.17 13.11 -30.74
C LEU A 497 22.85 13.85 -30.99
N GLY A 498 22.77 14.75 -31.97
CA GLY A 498 21.58 15.53 -32.29
C GLY A 498 21.27 16.62 -31.26
N THR A 499 22.28 17.16 -30.59
CA THR A 499 22.11 18.22 -29.58
C THR A 499 22.77 19.52 -30.04
N ALA A 500 22.28 20.65 -29.51
CA ALA A 500 22.77 21.97 -29.88
C ALA A 500 24.25 22.17 -29.50
N PRO A 501 25.05 22.90 -30.32
CA PRO A 501 26.46 23.22 -30.02
C PRO A 501 26.57 24.04 -28.72
N ILE A 502 27.73 23.93 -28.08
CA ILE A 502 28.09 24.77 -26.91
C ILE A 502 28.93 25.95 -27.36
N ARG A 503 28.74 27.10 -26.70
CA ARG A 503 29.48 28.35 -26.99
C ARG A 503 30.59 28.63 -25.97
N SER A 504 30.51 28.03 -24.80
CA SER A 504 31.47 28.14 -23.70
C SER A 504 31.65 26.78 -23.07
N GLY A 505 32.65 26.62 -22.20
CA GLY A 505 32.83 25.39 -21.43
C GLY A 505 31.55 24.99 -20.69
N MET A 506 31.18 23.73 -20.81
CA MET A 506 29.96 23.16 -20.19
C MET A 506 30.27 21.87 -19.46
N SER A 507 29.72 21.64 -18.25
CA SER A 507 29.90 20.37 -17.57
C SER A 507 29.10 19.25 -18.26
N LEU A 508 29.55 18.00 -18.12
CA LEU A 508 28.79 16.84 -18.59
C LEU A 508 27.42 16.76 -17.90
N LEU A 509 27.32 17.19 -16.64
CA LEU A 509 26.05 17.26 -15.93
C LEU A 509 25.08 18.26 -16.57
N ASP A 510 25.56 19.45 -16.95
CA ASP A 510 24.75 20.46 -17.67
C ASP A 510 24.32 19.96 -19.05
N LEU A 511 25.18 19.23 -19.73
CA LEU A 511 24.83 18.59 -21.00
C LEU A 511 23.72 17.55 -20.80
N LEU A 512 23.77 16.73 -19.75
CA LEU A 512 22.75 15.73 -19.43
C LEU A 512 21.39 16.35 -19.05
N ARG A 513 21.36 17.61 -18.59
CA ARG A 513 20.10 18.36 -18.32
C ARG A 513 19.27 18.62 -19.58
N ARG A 514 19.89 18.54 -20.78
CA ARG A 514 19.15 18.74 -22.03
C ARG A 514 18.14 17.60 -22.25
N PRO A 515 16.91 17.90 -22.70
CA PRO A 515 15.84 16.88 -22.85
C PRO A 515 16.24 15.70 -23.74
N GLU A 516 16.97 15.97 -24.84
CA GLU A 516 17.40 15.00 -25.83
C GLU A 516 18.58 14.13 -25.40
N MET A 517 19.26 14.48 -24.30
CA MET A 517 20.42 13.76 -23.80
C MET A 517 20.00 12.65 -22.82
N THR A 518 20.64 11.49 -22.93
CA THR A 518 20.54 10.38 -21.98
C THR A 518 21.93 10.01 -21.48
N TYR A 519 22.01 9.25 -20.39
CA TYR A 519 23.30 8.75 -19.89
C TYR A 519 23.98 7.85 -20.92
N GLU A 520 23.20 7.03 -21.63
CA GLU A 520 23.69 6.18 -22.73
C GLU A 520 24.34 7.01 -23.85
N LYS A 521 23.73 8.12 -24.26
CA LYS A 521 24.32 9.04 -25.24
C LYS A 521 25.62 9.68 -24.75
N LEU A 522 25.72 9.97 -23.45
CA LEU A 522 27.00 10.42 -22.88
C LEU A 522 28.08 9.35 -22.98
N GLN A 523 27.75 8.08 -22.71
CA GLN A 523 28.68 6.96 -22.83
C GLN A 523 29.16 6.74 -24.26
N GLN A 524 28.29 6.96 -25.26
CA GLN A 524 28.66 6.82 -26.67
C GLN A 524 29.69 7.86 -27.14
N ALA A 525 29.67 9.05 -26.59
CA ALA A 525 30.46 10.17 -27.08
C ALA A 525 31.62 10.60 -26.16
N PHE A 526 31.51 10.35 -24.87
CA PHE A 526 32.46 10.84 -23.87
C PHE A 526 32.91 9.72 -22.92
N GLU A 527 34.09 9.87 -22.33
CA GLU A 527 34.61 8.93 -21.33
C GLU A 527 33.87 9.11 -19.99
N VAL A 528 32.74 8.43 -19.85
CA VAL A 528 31.99 8.31 -18.59
C VAL A 528 31.92 6.85 -18.16
N PRO A 529 31.84 6.56 -16.84
CA PRO A 529 31.83 5.18 -16.36
C PRO A 529 30.59 4.41 -16.87
N GLU A 530 30.76 3.12 -17.09
CA GLU A 530 29.65 2.21 -17.29
C GLU A 530 28.88 2.04 -15.98
N LEU A 531 27.56 2.17 -16.01
CA LEU A 531 26.69 2.10 -14.85
C LEU A 531 25.64 1.01 -15.00
N PRO A 532 25.25 0.37 -13.89
CA PRO A 532 24.00 -0.37 -13.85
C PRO A 532 22.84 0.56 -14.24
N GLU A 533 21.90 0.05 -15.03
CA GLU A 533 20.79 0.83 -15.56
C GLU A 533 20.03 1.63 -14.49
N VAL A 534 19.76 0.99 -13.34
CA VAL A 534 19.07 1.63 -12.21
C VAL A 534 19.84 2.83 -11.63
N VAL A 535 21.17 2.88 -11.77
CA VAL A 535 22.01 4.02 -11.35
C VAL A 535 22.01 5.07 -12.44
N ALA A 536 22.14 4.69 -13.71
CA ALA A 536 22.09 5.60 -14.86
C ALA A 536 20.75 6.39 -14.88
N GLU A 537 19.62 5.69 -14.69
CA GLU A 537 18.30 6.31 -14.57
C GLU A 537 18.25 7.34 -13.41
N GLN A 538 18.84 7.02 -12.25
CA GLN A 538 18.91 7.98 -11.12
C GLN A 538 19.75 9.21 -11.46
N VAL A 539 20.91 9.03 -12.12
CA VAL A 539 21.75 10.15 -12.56
C VAL A 539 20.99 11.08 -13.51
N GLU A 540 20.27 10.53 -14.49
CA GLU A 540 19.43 11.31 -15.41
C GLU A 540 18.32 12.08 -14.70
N ILE A 541 17.62 11.43 -13.78
CA ILE A 541 16.53 12.08 -13.04
C ILE A 541 17.08 13.21 -12.17
N PHE A 542 18.20 13.00 -11.47
CA PHE A 542 18.85 14.05 -10.70
C PHE A 542 19.23 15.24 -11.59
N ALA A 543 19.89 14.97 -12.73
CA ALA A 543 20.30 16.04 -13.64
C ALA A 543 19.11 16.85 -14.17
N LYS A 544 18.07 16.18 -14.68
CA LYS A 544 16.94 16.82 -15.36
C LYS A 544 15.93 17.50 -14.43
N TYR A 545 15.77 16.99 -13.22
CA TYR A 545 14.74 17.45 -12.28
C TYR A 545 15.28 18.18 -11.05
N GLU A 546 16.59 18.45 -10.97
CA GLU A 546 17.25 19.08 -9.83
C GLU A 546 16.53 20.36 -9.34
N GLY A 547 16.19 21.27 -10.25
CA GLY A 547 15.51 22.51 -9.90
C GLY A 547 14.14 22.30 -9.25
N TYR A 548 13.36 21.36 -9.78
CA TYR A 548 12.05 20.99 -9.22
C TYR A 548 12.18 20.26 -7.88
N ILE A 549 13.18 19.38 -7.76
CA ILE A 549 13.49 18.66 -6.52
C ILE A 549 13.85 19.65 -5.41
N ASN A 550 14.72 20.62 -5.71
CA ASN A 550 15.13 21.64 -4.74
C ASN A 550 13.97 22.54 -4.30
N LYS A 551 13.06 22.89 -5.22
CA LYS A 551 11.84 23.62 -4.87
C LYS A 551 10.97 22.83 -3.91
N GLN A 552 10.73 21.53 -4.18
CA GLN A 552 9.95 20.68 -3.27
C GLN A 552 10.64 20.52 -1.90
N LYS A 553 11.98 20.41 -1.85
CA LYS A 553 12.71 20.37 -0.57
C LYS A 553 12.47 21.63 0.27
N GLN A 554 12.46 22.81 -0.35
CA GLN A 554 12.14 24.06 0.36
C GLN A 554 10.69 24.09 0.89
N GLU A 555 9.73 23.53 0.14
CA GLU A 555 8.34 23.39 0.59
C GLU A 555 8.24 22.43 1.79
N VAL A 556 8.98 21.32 1.74
CA VAL A 556 9.09 20.34 2.87
C VAL A 556 9.66 21.02 4.11
N GLU A 557 10.73 21.81 4.00
CA GLU A 557 11.32 22.52 5.14
C GLU A 557 10.33 23.47 5.83
N LYS A 558 9.49 24.14 5.03
CA LYS A 558 8.40 25.00 5.58
C LYS A 558 7.34 24.17 6.30
N ALA A 559 6.93 23.02 5.73
CA ALA A 559 5.96 22.14 6.34
C ALA A 559 6.48 21.52 7.65
N LEU A 560 7.76 21.11 7.68
CA LEU A 560 8.40 20.54 8.87
C LEU A 560 8.42 21.52 10.06
N LYS A 561 8.48 22.83 9.83
CA LYS A 561 8.37 23.85 10.89
C LYS A 561 7.03 23.76 11.62
N LEU A 562 5.94 23.44 10.92
CA LEU A 562 4.63 23.23 11.53
C LEU A 562 4.52 21.84 12.20
N GLU A 563 5.10 20.82 11.61
CA GLU A 563 5.15 19.47 12.20
C GLU A 563 5.97 19.43 13.51
N ASN A 564 6.99 20.25 13.62
CA ASN A 564 7.81 20.35 14.82
C ASN A 564 7.14 21.12 15.96
N LYS A 565 6.07 21.89 15.69
CA LYS A 565 5.26 22.54 16.71
C LYS A 565 4.31 21.52 17.35
N LYS A 566 4.77 20.91 18.45
CA LYS A 566 4.01 19.90 19.19
C LYS A 566 2.81 20.50 19.91
N ILE A 567 1.76 19.71 20.02
CA ILE A 567 0.56 20.01 20.81
C ILE A 567 0.59 19.11 22.04
N PRO A 568 0.40 19.65 23.28
CA PRO A 568 0.28 18.85 24.49
C PRO A 568 -0.86 17.83 24.38
N ALA A 569 -0.67 16.62 24.92
CA ALA A 569 -1.67 15.54 24.81
C ALA A 569 -2.94 15.82 25.65
N ASP A 570 -2.82 16.64 26.67
CA ASP A 570 -3.84 17.02 27.66
C ASP A 570 -4.57 18.34 27.33
N ILE A 571 -4.30 18.94 26.16
CA ILE A 571 -4.93 20.19 25.76
C ILE A 571 -6.47 20.04 25.67
N ASP A 572 -7.18 20.97 26.31
CA ASP A 572 -8.64 21.09 26.19
C ASP A 572 -9.02 22.05 25.06
N TYR A 573 -9.28 21.49 23.88
CA TYR A 573 -9.66 22.26 22.70
C TYR A 573 -11.01 22.98 22.84
N LEU A 574 -11.93 22.44 23.68
CA LEU A 574 -13.26 23.03 23.90
C LEU A 574 -13.20 24.30 24.76
N SER A 575 -12.15 24.48 25.53
CA SER A 575 -11.91 25.67 26.33
C SER A 575 -11.33 26.86 25.54
N ILE A 576 -10.85 26.65 24.32
CA ILE A 576 -10.27 27.69 23.46
C ILE A 576 -11.40 28.45 22.74
N LYS A 577 -11.83 29.56 23.30
CA LYS A 577 -13.06 30.29 22.88
C LYS A 577 -13.03 30.80 21.43
N GLU A 578 -11.87 31.09 20.89
CA GLU A 578 -11.67 31.65 19.56
C GLU A 578 -11.62 30.58 18.44
N LEU A 579 -11.63 29.29 18.79
CA LEU A 579 -11.79 28.20 17.80
C LEU A 579 -13.25 28.13 17.35
N SER A 580 -13.46 27.80 16.07
CA SER A 580 -14.79 27.42 15.61
C SER A 580 -15.27 26.13 16.31
N SER A 581 -16.58 26.01 16.57
CA SER A 581 -17.14 24.83 17.25
C SER A 581 -16.78 23.53 16.51
N GLU A 582 -16.86 23.54 15.18
CA GLU A 582 -16.47 22.39 14.36
C GLU A 582 -14.98 22.04 14.53
N ALA A 583 -14.09 23.04 14.49
CA ALA A 583 -12.66 22.79 14.69
C ALA A 583 -12.36 22.27 16.09
N ALA A 584 -12.97 22.83 17.13
CA ALA A 584 -12.77 22.38 18.51
C ALA A 584 -13.19 20.91 18.71
N GLU A 585 -14.38 20.52 18.20
CA GLU A 585 -14.87 19.13 18.24
C GLU A 585 -13.96 18.17 17.46
N LYS A 586 -13.54 18.55 16.23
CA LYS A 586 -12.63 17.73 15.39
C LYS A 586 -11.27 17.56 16.04
N LEU A 587 -10.69 18.63 16.56
CA LEU A 587 -9.40 18.59 17.27
C LEU A 587 -9.48 17.72 18.54
N ALA A 588 -10.57 17.84 19.31
CA ALA A 588 -10.79 17.02 20.50
C ALA A 588 -10.95 15.52 20.17
N LYS A 589 -11.60 15.18 19.05
CA LYS A 589 -11.72 13.79 18.57
C LYS A 589 -10.39 13.23 18.06
N VAL A 590 -9.68 13.98 17.19
CA VAL A 590 -8.46 13.50 16.52
C VAL A 590 -7.25 13.54 17.45
N LYS A 591 -7.18 14.53 18.36
CA LYS A 591 -6.03 14.78 19.27
C LYS A 591 -4.70 14.81 18.49
N PRO A 592 -4.53 15.77 17.55
CA PRO A 592 -3.32 15.86 16.74
C PRO A 592 -2.08 16.12 17.59
N ALA A 593 -0.96 15.48 17.26
CA ALA A 593 0.31 15.63 17.98
C ALA A 593 1.10 16.89 17.57
N SER A 594 0.70 17.57 16.48
CA SER A 594 1.40 18.76 15.98
C SER A 594 0.44 19.73 15.27
N ILE A 595 0.88 21.00 15.17
CA ILE A 595 0.16 22.01 14.37
C ILE A 595 0.05 21.60 12.89
N GLY A 596 1.10 20.99 12.33
CA GLY A 596 1.07 20.46 10.97
C GLY A 596 -0.03 19.39 10.82
N GLN A 597 -0.18 18.48 11.76
CA GLN A 597 -1.25 17.49 11.76
C GLN A 597 -2.63 18.14 11.93
N ALA A 598 -2.78 19.09 12.86
CA ALA A 598 -4.02 19.83 13.08
C ALA A 598 -4.50 20.55 11.81
N SER A 599 -3.59 21.13 11.03
CA SER A 599 -3.92 21.86 9.80
C SER A 599 -4.46 20.97 8.66
N ARG A 600 -4.32 19.64 8.76
CA ARG A 600 -4.81 18.68 7.77
C ARG A 600 -6.15 18.04 8.13
N ILE A 601 -6.65 18.30 9.32
CA ILE A 601 -7.95 17.79 9.77
C ILE A 601 -9.08 18.51 8.99
N SER A 602 -9.97 17.73 8.40
CA SER A 602 -11.13 18.29 7.71
C SER A 602 -12.02 19.04 8.68
N GLY A 603 -12.39 20.29 8.37
CA GLY A 603 -13.15 21.19 9.26
C GLY A 603 -12.28 22.11 10.13
N VAL A 604 -10.96 22.00 10.08
CA VAL A 604 -10.03 22.95 10.71
C VAL A 604 -9.50 23.92 9.65
N SER A 605 -9.89 25.19 9.78
CA SER A 605 -9.49 26.25 8.83
C SER A 605 -8.08 26.82 9.13
N PRO A 606 -7.45 27.52 8.20
CA PRO A 606 -6.21 28.25 8.47
C PRO A 606 -6.33 29.29 9.61
N ALA A 607 -7.53 29.86 9.80
CA ALA A 607 -7.80 30.76 10.93
C ALA A 607 -7.78 30.00 12.27
N ASP A 608 -8.42 28.82 12.32
CA ASP A 608 -8.38 27.96 13.53
C ASP A 608 -6.96 27.52 13.88
N VAL A 609 -6.14 27.19 12.86
CA VAL A 609 -4.72 26.86 13.06
C VAL A 609 -3.96 28.04 13.66
N SER A 610 -4.22 29.26 13.23
CA SER A 610 -3.60 30.48 13.78
C SER A 610 -4.01 30.70 15.23
N VAL A 611 -5.30 30.54 15.54
CA VAL A 611 -5.83 30.61 16.91
C VAL A 611 -5.18 29.57 17.81
N LEU A 612 -5.08 28.32 17.34
CA LEU A 612 -4.44 27.24 18.09
C LEU A 612 -2.95 27.54 18.37
N MET A 613 -2.23 28.10 17.38
CA MET A 613 -0.84 28.51 17.57
C MET A 613 -0.67 29.59 18.66
N ILE A 614 -1.58 30.58 18.69
CA ILE A 614 -1.59 31.64 19.71
C ILE A 614 -1.90 31.04 21.08
N ALA A 615 -2.93 30.18 21.19
CA ALA A 615 -3.28 29.51 22.42
C ALA A 615 -2.13 28.72 23.03
N LEU A 616 -1.42 27.94 22.19
CA LEU A 616 -0.23 27.20 22.62
C LEU A 616 0.91 28.10 23.13
N GLU A 617 1.12 29.23 22.49
CA GLU A 617 2.15 30.19 22.93
C GLU A 617 1.77 30.83 24.27
N VAL A 618 0.50 31.14 24.49
CA VAL A 618 0.00 31.65 25.78
C VAL A 618 0.13 30.61 26.90
N MET A 619 -0.19 29.34 26.60
CA MET A 619 -0.01 28.23 27.56
C MET A 619 1.46 28.07 27.99
N ARG A 620 2.37 28.05 27.02
CA ARG A 620 3.83 27.98 27.29
C ARG A 620 4.32 29.13 28.17
N ARG A 621 3.88 30.36 27.93
CA ARG A 621 4.28 31.51 28.76
C ARG A 621 3.82 31.34 30.19
N LYS A 622 2.61 30.85 30.42
CA LYS A 622 2.08 30.61 31.77
C LYS A 622 2.84 29.51 32.50
N GLU A 623 3.29 28.45 31.79
CA GLU A 623 4.14 27.40 32.39
C GLU A 623 5.56 27.92 32.79
N TYR A 624 6.08 28.92 32.07
CA TYR A 624 7.38 29.55 32.44
C TYR A 624 7.27 30.54 33.58
N GLU A 625 6.05 31.09 33.86
CA GLU A 625 5.80 32.06 34.91
C GLU A 625 5.32 31.41 36.24
N SER A 626 4.97 30.13 36.20
CA SER A 626 4.60 29.30 37.36
C SER A 626 5.76 28.45 37.86
#